data_404d0f00a943ba03c6ce7f40533a9f4f
#
_entry.id   404d0f00a943ba03c6ce7f40533a9f4f
#
_cell.length_a   1.000
_cell.length_b   1.000
_cell.length_c   1.000
_cell.angle_alpha   90.00
_cell.angle_beta   90.00
_cell.angle_gamma   90.00
#
_symmetry.space_group_name_H-M   'P 1'
#
loop_
_entity.id
_entity.type
_entity.pdbx_description
1 polymer ?
#
loop_
_entity_poly.entity_id
_entity_poly.type
_entity_poly.pdbx_seq_one_letter_code
_entity_poly.pdbx_strand_id
1 'polypeptide(L)'
;CILTAPDHPLAQKKNASIMDCREYTMLTGLEHSVEDRLLRKTYGEQNITWKRVIRSDSIDTVMKMVKSGSGIAIGPQSFAEYYGVTAVPLVPARQDSLYFACLKSKKKEPEIREFQRYLTTLVSSVCPD
;
A
#
# COMPACT_ATOMS: atom_id res chain seq x y z
N CYS A 1 1.95 1.05 5.33
CA CYS A 1 2.11 2.41 5.84
C CYS A 1 1.01 3.34 5.35
N ILE A 2 0.93 4.52 5.96
CA ILE A 2 0.11 5.64 5.50
C ILE A 2 0.97 6.47 4.55
N LEU A 3 0.46 6.79 3.37
CA LEU A 3 1.11 7.61 2.36
C LEU A 3 0.52 9.00 2.38
N THR A 4 1.36 10.02 2.50
CA THR A 4 0.95 11.42 2.65
C THR A 4 1.83 12.35 1.82
N ALA A 5 1.36 13.58 1.59
CA ALA A 5 2.24 14.65 1.13
C ALA A 5 3.34 14.92 2.17
N PRO A 6 4.53 15.39 1.77
CA PRO A 6 5.64 15.66 2.70
C PRO A 6 5.33 16.69 3.79
N ASP A 7 4.47 17.64 3.49
CA ASP A 7 4.03 18.72 4.39
C ASP A 7 2.76 18.39 5.20
N HIS A 8 2.23 17.19 5.03
CA HIS A 8 1.02 16.75 5.73
C HIS A 8 1.28 16.59 7.24
N PRO A 9 0.31 16.95 8.13
CA PRO A 9 0.50 16.80 9.59
C PRO A 9 0.91 15.40 10.05
N LEU A 10 0.40 14.35 9.39
CA LEU A 10 0.79 12.97 9.70
C LEU A 10 2.25 12.66 9.33
N ALA A 11 2.85 13.35 8.35
CA ALA A 11 4.23 13.14 7.94
C ALA A 11 5.25 13.46 9.05
N GLN A 12 4.85 14.27 10.03
CA GLN A 12 5.68 14.63 11.18
C GLN A 12 5.65 13.58 12.31
N LYS A 13 4.78 12.57 12.21
CA LYS A 13 4.67 11.52 13.21
C LYS A 13 5.65 10.38 12.94
N LYS A 14 6.25 9.81 13.98
CA LYS A 14 7.07 8.59 13.87
C LYS A 14 6.25 7.37 13.42
N ASN A 15 4.99 7.33 13.81
CA ASN A 15 4.00 6.35 13.40
C ASN A 15 2.61 6.95 13.60
N ALA A 16 1.60 6.35 13.01
CA ALA A 16 0.22 6.74 13.20
C ALA A 16 -0.68 5.51 13.24
N SER A 17 -1.73 5.62 14.05
CA SER A 17 -2.81 4.64 14.06
C SER A 17 -3.81 4.95 12.95
N ILE A 18 -4.67 4.00 12.70
CA ILE A 18 -5.74 4.21 11.75
C ILE A 18 -6.75 5.25 12.23
N MET A 19 -6.91 5.39 13.55
CA MET A 19 -7.78 6.41 14.14
C MET A 19 -7.28 7.82 13.88
N ASP A 20 -5.96 8.01 13.75
CA ASP A 20 -5.37 9.29 13.36
C ASP A 20 -5.74 9.70 11.93
N CYS A 21 -6.12 8.72 11.11
CA CYS A 21 -6.40 8.92 9.68
C CYS A 21 -7.86 9.31 9.39
N ARG A 22 -8.79 9.05 10.30
CA ARG A 22 -10.24 9.17 10.05
C ARG A 22 -10.71 10.56 9.66
N GLU A 23 -10.02 11.59 10.12
CA GLU A 23 -10.36 13.01 9.87
C GLU A 23 -9.92 13.48 8.47
N TYR A 24 -9.09 12.69 7.79
CA TYR A 24 -8.57 13.02 6.47
C TYR A 24 -9.35 12.32 5.36
N THR A 25 -9.27 12.87 4.15
CA THR A 25 -9.81 12.22 2.96
C THR A 25 -8.99 10.98 2.65
N MET A 26 -9.63 9.81 2.63
CA MET A 26 -9.00 8.55 2.20
C MET A 26 -9.06 8.43 0.68
N LEU A 27 -7.92 8.27 0.06
CA LEU A 27 -7.75 8.02 -1.37
C LEU A 27 -7.45 6.54 -1.58
N THR A 28 -8.23 5.86 -2.40
CA THR A 28 -8.12 4.40 -2.57
C THR A 28 -8.54 3.96 -3.97
N GLY A 29 -8.31 2.69 -4.28
CA GLY A 29 -8.79 2.06 -5.49
C GLY A 29 -10.32 1.93 -5.54
N LEU A 30 -10.83 1.46 -6.68
CA LEU A 30 -12.25 1.15 -6.84
C LEU A 30 -12.69 0.06 -5.87
N GLU A 31 -13.98 -0.07 -5.67
CA GLU A 31 -14.55 -1.15 -4.84
C GLU A 31 -14.07 -2.52 -5.32
N HIS A 32 -13.74 -3.37 -4.38
CA HIS A 32 -13.18 -4.71 -4.61
C HIS A 32 -11.77 -4.75 -5.23
N SER A 33 -11.11 -3.61 -5.44
CA SER A 33 -9.68 -3.59 -5.79
C SER A 33 -8.81 -4.15 -4.65
N VAL A 34 -7.53 -4.35 -4.91
CA VAL A 34 -6.57 -4.79 -3.89
C VAL A 34 -6.49 -3.77 -2.76
N GLU A 35 -6.42 -2.49 -3.11
CA GLU A 35 -6.35 -1.36 -2.19
C GLU A 35 -7.61 -1.25 -1.33
N ASP A 36 -8.79 -1.41 -1.92
CA ASP A 36 -10.06 -1.39 -1.19
C ASP A 36 -10.17 -2.58 -0.23
N ARG A 37 -9.75 -3.78 -0.66
CA ARG A 37 -9.72 -4.96 0.22
C ARG A 37 -8.73 -4.80 1.37
N LEU A 38 -7.55 -4.23 1.10
CA LEU A 38 -6.56 -3.94 2.13
C LEU A 38 -7.13 -2.94 3.14
N LEU A 39 -7.75 -1.88 2.65
CA LEU A 39 -8.44 -0.89 3.45
C LEU A 39 -9.51 -1.56 4.35
N ARG A 40 -10.41 -2.34 3.79
CA ARG A 40 -11.47 -3.04 4.53
C ARG A 40 -10.91 -4.04 5.54
N LYS A 41 -9.89 -4.82 5.18
CA LYS A 41 -9.21 -5.76 6.09
C LYS A 41 -8.57 -5.04 7.27
N THR A 42 -7.98 -3.88 7.02
CA THR A 42 -7.31 -3.09 8.06
C THR A 42 -8.32 -2.38 8.99
N TYR A 43 -9.50 -2.05 8.50
CA TYR A 43 -10.48 -1.20 9.20
C TYR A 43 -11.78 -1.89 9.57
N GLY A 44 -12.14 -2.97 8.88
CA GLY A 44 -13.41 -3.67 9.12
C GLY A 44 -13.58 -4.12 10.57
N GLU A 45 -12.47 -4.43 11.23
CA GLU A 45 -12.44 -4.83 12.64
C GLU A 45 -12.68 -3.65 13.61
N GLN A 46 -12.56 -2.40 13.15
CA GLN A 46 -12.61 -1.20 14.00
C GLN A 46 -13.82 -0.29 13.74
N ASN A 47 -14.74 -0.67 12.85
CA ASN A 47 -15.93 0.11 12.48
C ASN A 47 -15.62 1.60 12.18
N ILE A 48 -14.52 1.86 11.48
CA ILE A 48 -14.09 3.23 11.19
C ILE A 48 -14.91 3.81 10.05
N THR A 49 -15.55 4.94 10.34
CA THR A 49 -16.19 5.77 9.33
C THR A 49 -15.22 6.87 8.91
N TRP A 50 -14.88 6.90 7.62
CA TRP A 50 -14.06 7.95 7.04
C TRP A 50 -14.85 9.23 6.84
N LYS A 51 -14.23 10.36 7.10
CA LYS A 51 -14.80 11.66 6.78
C LYS A 51 -15.17 11.77 5.30
N ARG A 52 -14.30 11.28 4.43
CA ARG A 52 -14.49 11.23 2.98
C ARG A 52 -13.64 10.13 2.37
N VAL A 53 -14.18 9.45 1.36
CA VAL A 53 -13.44 8.49 0.53
C VAL A 53 -13.53 8.93 -0.92
N ILE A 54 -12.40 9.03 -1.59
CA ILE A 54 -12.30 9.26 -3.04
C ILE A 54 -11.68 8.03 -3.66
N ARG A 55 -12.26 7.54 -4.73
CA ARG A 55 -11.85 6.33 -5.42
C ARG A 55 -11.36 6.64 -6.83
N SER A 56 -10.33 5.92 -7.27
CA SER A 56 -9.83 5.96 -8.65
C SER A 56 -9.46 4.56 -9.11
N ASP A 57 -9.57 4.32 -10.39
CA ASP A 57 -9.11 3.09 -11.06
C ASP A 57 -7.60 3.10 -11.34
N SER A 58 -6.94 4.23 -11.13
CA SER A 58 -5.52 4.42 -11.38
C SER A 58 -4.77 4.74 -10.10
N ILE A 59 -3.81 3.88 -9.76
CA ILE A 59 -2.90 4.11 -8.63
C ILE A 59 -2.06 5.38 -8.83
N ASP A 60 -1.65 5.67 -10.07
CA ASP A 60 -0.90 6.90 -10.38
C ASP A 60 -1.73 8.15 -10.06
N THR A 61 -3.02 8.12 -10.37
CA THR A 61 -3.94 9.21 -10.02
C THR A 61 -4.06 9.35 -8.51
N VAL A 62 -4.26 8.25 -7.79
CA VAL A 62 -4.30 8.25 -6.32
C VAL A 62 -3.02 8.86 -5.75
N MET A 63 -1.85 8.42 -6.22
CA MET A 63 -0.57 8.91 -5.70
C MET A 63 -0.30 10.39 -6.04
N LYS A 64 -0.70 10.86 -7.22
CA LYS A 64 -0.66 12.30 -7.56
C LYS A 64 -1.55 13.12 -6.63
N MET A 65 -2.73 12.62 -6.30
CA MET A 65 -3.63 13.28 -5.34
C MET A 65 -3.05 13.28 -3.92
N VAL A 66 -2.40 12.18 -3.49
CA VAL A 66 -1.67 12.14 -2.22
C VAL A 66 -0.57 13.20 -2.22
N LYS A 67 0.26 13.22 -3.26
CA LYS A 67 1.38 14.17 -3.39
C LYS A 67 0.93 15.62 -3.38
N SER A 68 -0.24 15.92 -3.95
CA SER A 68 -0.82 17.28 -3.94
C SER A 68 -1.50 17.67 -2.62
N GLY A 69 -1.49 16.80 -1.61
CA GLY A 69 -2.14 17.06 -0.32
C GLY A 69 -3.66 16.91 -0.32
N SER A 70 -4.25 16.33 -1.39
CA SER A 70 -5.72 16.16 -1.48
C SER A 70 -6.28 15.12 -0.51
N GLY A 71 -5.41 14.29 0.09
CA GLY A 71 -5.77 13.27 1.05
C GLY A 71 -4.61 12.34 1.33
N ILE A 72 -4.92 11.23 1.98
CA ILE A 72 -3.96 10.19 2.37
C ILE A 72 -4.36 8.87 1.72
N ALA A 73 -3.39 7.96 1.56
CA ALA A 73 -3.65 6.60 1.11
C ALA A 73 -2.96 5.59 2.03
N ILE A 74 -3.31 4.32 1.89
CA ILE A 74 -2.60 3.20 2.52
C ILE A 74 -1.97 2.37 1.43
N GLY A 75 -0.70 2.06 1.61
CA GLY A 75 0.05 1.29 0.64
C GLY A 75 1.40 0.82 1.17
N PRO A 76 2.17 0.13 0.34
CA PRO A 76 3.50 -0.32 0.69
C PRO A 76 4.46 0.86 0.83
N GLN A 77 5.46 0.72 1.68
CA GLN A 77 6.48 1.75 1.90
C GLN A 77 7.26 2.09 0.62
N SER A 78 7.45 1.12 -0.26
CA SER A 78 8.13 1.32 -1.56
C SER A 78 7.49 2.39 -2.44
N PHE A 79 6.21 2.71 -2.24
CA PHE A 79 5.55 3.79 -2.99
C PHE A 79 6.06 5.18 -2.60
N ALA A 80 6.58 5.34 -1.39
CA ALA A 80 7.08 6.64 -0.93
C ALA A 80 8.22 7.15 -1.83
N GLU A 81 9.19 6.30 -2.10
CA GLU A 81 10.33 6.64 -2.96
C GLU A 81 9.89 6.85 -4.42
N TYR A 82 9.12 5.88 -4.95
CA TYR A 82 8.71 5.91 -6.36
C TYR A 82 7.84 7.13 -6.71
N TYR A 83 6.90 7.51 -5.84
CA TYR A 83 5.97 8.62 -6.11
C TYR A 83 6.39 9.95 -5.48
N GLY A 84 7.44 9.97 -4.67
CA GLY A 84 7.89 11.15 -3.95
C GLY A 84 6.86 11.65 -2.93
N VAL A 85 6.31 10.71 -2.16
CA VAL A 85 5.40 10.95 -1.05
C VAL A 85 6.06 10.49 0.26
N THR A 86 5.48 10.81 1.41
CA THR A 86 6.00 10.39 2.71
C THR A 86 5.27 9.14 3.20
N ALA A 87 6.02 8.13 3.62
CA ALA A 87 5.49 6.94 4.27
C ALA A 87 5.55 7.09 5.78
N VAL A 88 4.40 7.00 6.44
CA VAL A 88 4.28 6.99 7.90
C VAL A 88 3.90 5.58 8.35
N PRO A 89 4.70 4.91 9.18
CA PRO A 89 4.40 3.57 9.66
C PRO A 89 3.03 3.48 10.32
N LEU A 90 2.23 2.50 9.92
CA LEU A 90 0.91 2.24 10.51
C LEU A 90 1.07 1.35 11.74
N VAL A 91 0.40 1.70 12.84
CA VAL A 91 0.40 0.92 14.09
C VAL A 91 -1.04 0.50 14.43
N PRO A 92 -1.29 -0.78 14.69
CA PRO A 92 -0.35 -1.90 14.59
C PRO A 92 0.10 -2.16 13.15
N ALA A 93 1.35 -2.56 12.98
CA ALA A 93 1.90 -2.89 11.67
C ALA A 93 1.10 -4.00 10.99
N ARG A 94 0.86 -3.84 9.71
CA ARG A 94 0.23 -4.87 8.87
C ARG A 94 1.24 -5.26 7.78
N GLN A 95 1.38 -6.55 7.59
CA GLN A 95 2.18 -7.10 6.49
C GLN A 95 1.23 -7.65 5.43
N ASP A 96 1.57 -7.40 4.19
CA ASP A 96 0.95 -8.04 3.04
C ASP A 96 1.99 -8.84 2.28
N SER A 97 1.56 -9.86 1.56
CA SER A 97 2.45 -10.76 0.84
C SER A 97 2.26 -10.60 -0.66
N LEU A 98 3.35 -10.49 -1.37
CA LEU A 98 3.36 -10.61 -2.83
C LEU A 98 3.54 -12.07 -3.21
N TYR A 99 2.77 -12.53 -4.18
CA TYR A 99 2.78 -13.90 -4.64
C TYR A 99 3.18 -13.98 -6.11
N PHE A 100 4.13 -14.83 -6.41
CA PHE A 100 4.36 -15.29 -7.76
C PHE A 100 3.40 -16.44 -8.07
N ALA A 101 2.60 -16.28 -9.12
CA ALA A 101 1.65 -17.30 -9.55
C ALA A 101 1.95 -17.73 -10.99
N CYS A 102 1.87 -19.04 -11.24
CA CYS A 102 1.96 -19.60 -12.59
C CYS A 102 0.95 -20.73 -12.76
N LEU A 103 0.64 -21.08 -14.01
CA LEU A 103 -0.18 -22.24 -14.31
C LEU A 103 0.49 -23.50 -13.80
N LYS A 104 -0.29 -24.42 -13.20
CA LYS A 104 0.21 -25.68 -12.67
C LYS A 104 0.95 -26.51 -13.73
N SER A 105 0.47 -26.51 -14.97
CA SER A 105 1.10 -27.16 -16.12
C SER A 105 2.45 -26.56 -16.48
N LYS A 106 2.68 -25.27 -16.19
CA LYS A 106 3.89 -24.52 -16.52
C LYS A 106 4.96 -24.53 -15.42
N LYS A 107 4.61 -24.98 -14.22
CA LYS A 107 5.50 -24.93 -13.05
C LYS A 107 6.87 -25.61 -13.27
N LYS A 108 6.96 -26.60 -14.18
CA LYS A 108 8.18 -27.35 -14.45
C LYS A 108 9.00 -26.75 -15.59
N GLU A 109 8.51 -25.77 -16.32
CA GLU A 109 9.24 -25.13 -17.42
C GLU A 109 10.51 -24.45 -16.89
N PRO A 110 11.66 -24.62 -17.56
CA PRO A 110 12.93 -24.07 -17.12
C PRO A 110 12.89 -22.56 -16.89
N GLU A 111 12.23 -21.82 -17.76
CA GLU A 111 12.09 -20.36 -17.72
C GLU A 111 11.32 -19.91 -16.47
N ILE A 112 10.24 -20.62 -16.13
CA ILE A 112 9.43 -20.33 -14.92
C ILE A 112 10.24 -20.58 -13.66
N ARG A 113 11.01 -21.66 -13.63
CA ARG A 113 11.87 -22.01 -12.50
C ARG A 113 13.01 -21.01 -12.32
N GLU A 114 13.62 -20.60 -13.43
CA GLU A 114 14.69 -19.62 -13.41
C GLU A 114 14.19 -18.24 -12.97
N PHE A 115 13.05 -17.80 -13.48
CA PHE A 115 12.41 -16.56 -13.05
C PHE A 115 12.05 -16.59 -11.56
N GLN A 116 11.49 -17.71 -11.07
CA GLN A 116 11.20 -17.86 -9.65
C GLN A 116 12.47 -17.77 -8.79
N ARG A 117 13.57 -18.41 -9.22
CA ARG A 117 14.86 -18.32 -8.53
C ARG A 117 15.38 -16.89 -8.49
N TYR A 118 15.31 -16.19 -9.62
CA TYR A 118 15.70 -14.78 -9.73
C TYR A 118 14.90 -13.90 -8.76
N LEU A 119 13.57 -14.03 -8.75
CA LEU A 119 12.71 -13.28 -7.83
C LEU A 119 13.06 -13.57 -6.36
N THR A 120 13.30 -14.82 -5.99
CA THR A 120 13.67 -15.18 -4.62
C THR A 120 14.98 -14.50 -4.22
N THR A 121 15.98 -14.52 -5.10
CA THR A 121 17.27 -13.85 -4.85
C THR A 121 17.10 -12.33 -4.72
N LEU A 122 16.31 -11.73 -5.61
CA LEU A 122 16.05 -10.29 -5.59
C LEU A 122 15.35 -9.87 -4.29
N VAL A 123 14.31 -10.60 -3.88
CA VAL A 123 13.57 -10.27 -2.65
C VAL A 123 14.46 -10.39 -1.43
N SER A 124 15.28 -11.44 -1.33
CA SER A 124 16.22 -11.60 -0.21
C SER A 124 17.29 -10.49 -0.15
N SER A 125 17.59 -9.85 -1.26
CA SER A 125 18.55 -8.72 -1.30
C SER A 125 17.92 -7.38 -0.95
N VAL A 126 16.60 -7.23 -1.16
CA VAL A 126 15.87 -5.95 -0.97
C VAL A 126 15.12 -5.90 0.36
N CYS A 127 14.70 -7.06 0.87
CA CYS A 127 14.01 -7.21 2.15
C CYS A 127 14.79 -8.20 3.03
N PRO A 128 15.90 -7.81 3.64
CA PRO A 128 16.51 -8.63 4.68
C PRO A 128 15.54 -8.73 5.86
N ASP A 129 15.40 -9.93 6.43
CA ASP A 129 14.57 -10.25 7.59
C ASP A 129 14.83 -9.33 8.79
#